data_40812795532a406f417836311a19d1b1
#
_entry.id   40812795532a406f417836311a19d1b1
#
_cell.length_a   1.000
_cell.length_b   1.000
_cell.length_c   1.000
_cell.angle_alpha   90.00
_cell.angle_beta   90.00
_cell.angle_gamma   90.00
#
_symmetry.space_group_name_H-M   'P 1'
#
loop_
_entity.id
_entity.type
_entity.pdbx_description
1 polymer ?
#
loop_
_entity_poly.entity_id
_entity_poly.type
_entity_poly.pdbx_seq_one_letter_code
_entity_poly.pdbx_strand_id
1 'polypeptide(L)'
;MYDKNILGRRIKALRKELKLTQEDIAKKLNISVAALSRYETGAFEPKSLELIVDLAMLYKVSTDYLLGKSDARNPEVDFDKLDIGLSSKTYETLTDSQKKQIKKLITVIVNVD
;
A
#
# COMPACT_ATOMS: atom_id res chain seq x y z
N MET A 1 17.51 3.21 -3.03
CA MET A 1 17.04 1.94 -3.62
C MET A 1 16.36 1.09 -2.56
N TYR A 2 15.42 0.27 -2.97
CA TYR A 2 14.74 -0.65 -2.07
C TYR A 2 15.33 -2.08 -2.20
N ASP A 3 15.03 -2.92 -1.19
CA ASP A 3 15.45 -4.32 -1.19
C ASP A 3 14.36 -5.19 -1.81
N LYS A 4 14.66 -5.78 -2.97
CA LYS A 4 13.71 -6.65 -3.68
C LYS A 4 13.34 -7.90 -2.87
N ASN A 5 14.18 -8.33 -1.94
CA ASN A 5 13.88 -9.47 -1.07
C ASN A 5 12.82 -9.11 -0.03
N ILE A 6 12.87 -7.90 0.51
CA ILE A 6 11.85 -7.41 1.44
C ILE A 6 10.53 -7.26 0.70
N LEU A 7 10.55 -6.62 -0.48
CA LEU A 7 9.35 -6.50 -1.32
C LEU A 7 8.73 -7.87 -1.59
N GLY A 8 9.54 -8.82 -2.04
CA GLY A 8 9.05 -10.16 -2.36
C GLY A 8 8.40 -10.87 -1.18
N ARG A 9 9.05 -10.83 -0.02
CA ARG A 9 8.50 -11.45 1.19
C ARG A 9 7.18 -10.80 1.62
N ARG A 10 7.10 -9.48 1.54
CA ARG A 10 5.90 -8.74 1.96
C ARG A 10 4.73 -9.00 1.03
N ILE A 11 4.92 -8.96 -0.29
CA ILE A 11 3.82 -9.25 -1.22
C ILE A 11 3.36 -10.71 -1.12
N LYS A 12 4.27 -11.64 -0.90
CA LYS A 12 3.92 -13.05 -0.69
C LYS A 12 3.11 -13.24 0.59
N ALA A 13 3.55 -12.62 1.68
CA ALA A 13 2.85 -12.71 2.97
C ALA A 13 1.44 -12.12 2.88
N LEU A 14 1.30 -10.96 2.24
CA LEU A 14 0.00 -10.32 2.04
C LEU A 14 -0.94 -11.17 1.21
N ARG A 15 -0.42 -11.78 0.14
CA ARG A 15 -1.21 -12.70 -0.69
C ARG A 15 -1.73 -13.87 0.13
N LYS A 16 -0.87 -14.47 0.95
CA LYS A 16 -1.26 -15.61 1.80
C LYS A 16 -2.26 -15.22 2.87
N GLU A 17 -2.15 -14.03 3.43
CA GLU A 17 -3.13 -13.51 4.39
C GLU A 17 -4.53 -13.45 3.78
N LEU A 18 -4.61 -13.05 2.52
CA LEU A 18 -5.88 -12.98 1.79
C LEU A 18 -6.34 -14.33 1.26
N LYS A 19 -5.53 -15.38 1.44
CA LYS A 19 -5.81 -16.74 0.96
C LYS A 19 -6.00 -16.80 -0.55
N LEU A 20 -5.24 -15.96 -1.28
CA LEU A 20 -5.27 -15.91 -2.73
C LEU A 20 -4.09 -16.68 -3.32
N THR A 21 -4.30 -17.24 -4.51
CA THR A 21 -3.25 -17.93 -5.26
C THR A 21 -2.43 -16.93 -6.08
N GLN A 22 -1.25 -17.38 -6.53
CA GLN A 22 -0.46 -16.58 -7.45
C GLN A 22 -1.22 -16.29 -8.74
N GLU A 23 -2.00 -17.26 -9.23
CA GLU A 23 -2.86 -17.08 -10.40
C GLU A 23 -3.86 -15.95 -10.21
N ASP A 24 -4.51 -15.89 -9.05
CA ASP A 24 -5.49 -14.83 -8.74
C ASP A 24 -4.85 -13.46 -8.83
N ILE A 25 -3.68 -13.30 -8.23
CA ILE A 25 -2.98 -12.01 -8.19
C ILE A 25 -2.42 -11.65 -9.56
N ALA A 26 -1.80 -12.61 -10.24
CA ALA A 26 -1.23 -12.40 -11.56
C ALA A 26 -2.30 -11.92 -12.55
N LYS A 27 -3.49 -12.52 -12.48
CA LYS A 27 -4.62 -12.14 -13.31
C LYS A 27 -5.08 -10.71 -13.03
N LYS A 28 -5.16 -10.34 -11.75
CA LYS A 28 -5.56 -8.97 -11.34
C LYS A 28 -4.55 -7.92 -11.80
N LEU A 29 -3.27 -8.25 -11.82
CA LEU A 29 -2.19 -7.34 -12.21
C LEU A 29 -1.85 -7.42 -13.70
N ASN A 30 -2.49 -8.33 -14.43
CA ASN A 30 -2.22 -8.56 -15.85
C ASN A 30 -0.74 -8.90 -16.11
N ILE A 31 -0.21 -9.80 -15.29
CA ILE A 31 1.15 -10.32 -15.41
C ILE A 31 1.09 -11.85 -15.42
N SER A 32 2.19 -12.50 -15.81
CA SER A 32 2.27 -13.95 -15.76
C SER A 32 2.49 -14.45 -14.33
N VAL A 33 2.04 -15.68 -14.05
CA VAL A 33 2.32 -16.34 -12.78
C VAL A 33 3.83 -16.47 -12.55
N ALA A 34 4.56 -16.78 -13.60
CA ALA A 34 6.04 -16.88 -13.52
C ALA A 34 6.68 -15.55 -13.09
N ALA A 35 6.19 -14.42 -13.64
CA ALA A 35 6.68 -13.11 -13.25
C ALA A 35 6.39 -12.82 -11.77
N LEU A 36 5.15 -13.06 -11.33
CA LEU A 36 4.78 -12.86 -9.92
C LEU A 36 5.64 -13.73 -9.00
N SER A 37 5.84 -14.99 -9.36
CA SER A 37 6.69 -15.90 -8.57
C SER A 37 8.11 -15.35 -8.40
N ARG A 38 8.68 -14.79 -9.46
CA ARG A 38 10.02 -14.20 -9.42
C ARG A 38 10.07 -12.95 -8.54
N TYR A 39 9.01 -12.14 -8.55
CA TYR A 39 8.92 -10.99 -7.65
C TYR A 39 8.80 -11.43 -6.20
N GLU A 40 7.99 -12.45 -5.91
CA GLU A 40 7.79 -12.95 -4.56
C GLU A 40 9.05 -13.60 -3.97
N THR A 41 9.86 -14.25 -4.81
CA THR A 41 11.11 -14.85 -4.35
C THR A 41 12.27 -13.86 -4.27
N GLY A 42 12.11 -12.66 -4.82
CA GLY A 42 13.17 -11.67 -4.89
C GLY A 42 14.16 -11.92 -6.02
N ALA A 43 13.86 -12.85 -6.93
CA ALA A 43 14.73 -13.13 -8.09
C ALA A 43 14.80 -11.93 -9.02
N PHE A 44 13.68 -11.24 -9.22
CA PHE A 44 13.60 -10.05 -10.07
C PHE A 44 12.88 -8.92 -9.34
N GLU A 45 13.24 -7.69 -9.70
CA GLU A 45 12.50 -6.49 -9.31
C GLU A 45 11.31 -6.29 -10.26
N PRO A 46 10.17 -5.75 -9.79
CA PRO A 46 9.11 -5.33 -10.69
C PRO A 46 9.64 -4.35 -11.72
N LYS A 47 9.20 -4.50 -12.96
CA LYS A 47 9.73 -3.72 -14.10
C LYS A 47 9.36 -2.26 -14.07
N SER A 48 8.31 -1.88 -13.34
CA SER A 48 7.85 -0.50 -13.33
C SER A 48 7.40 -0.08 -11.94
N LEU A 49 7.49 1.21 -11.68
CA LEU A 49 6.94 1.80 -10.46
C LEU A 49 5.41 1.61 -10.41
N GLU A 50 4.76 1.66 -11.57
CA GLU A 50 3.33 1.45 -11.68
C GLU A 50 2.89 0.10 -11.10
N LEU A 51 3.64 -0.95 -11.36
CA LEU A 51 3.35 -2.28 -10.81
C LEU A 51 3.45 -2.29 -9.30
N ILE A 52 4.42 -1.59 -8.73
CA ILE A 52 4.56 -1.46 -7.26
C ILE A 52 3.36 -0.72 -6.69
N VAL A 53 2.92 0.34 -7.33
CA VAL A 53 1.72 1.09 -6.91
C VAL A 53 0.48 0.20 -6.99
N ASP A 54 0.34 -0.56 -8.07
CA ASP A 54 -0.79 -1.48 -8.24
C ASP A 54 -0.82 -2.56 -7.15
N LEU A 55 0.33 -3.09 -6.79
CA LEU A 55 0.46 -4.05 -5.68
C LEU A 55 0.04 -3.42 -4.35
N ALA A 56 0.49 -2.20 -4.10
CA ALA A 56 0.14 -1.48 -2.87
C ALA A 56 -1.37 -1.25 -2.78
N MET A 57 -1.99 -0.84 -3.88
CA MET A 57 -3.43 -0.62 -3.94
C MET A 57 -4.21 -1.93 -3.77
N LEU A 58 -3.76 -3.00 -4.41
CA LEU A 58 -4.39 -4.31 -4.33
C LEU A 58 -4.41 -4.83 -2.89
N TYR A 59 -3.28 -4.71 -2.19
CA TYR A 59 -3.14 -5.20 -0.82
C TYR A 59 -3.52 -4.16 0.23
N LYS A 60 -3.91 -2.96 -0.18
CA LYS A 60 -4.32 -1.87 0.71
C LYS A 60 -3.25 -1.52 1.74
N VAL A 61 -2.03 -1.43 1.27
CA VAL A 61 -0.87 -1.01 2.06
C VAL A 61 -0.15 0.12 1.36
N SER A 62 0.75 0.79 2.06
CA SER A 62 1.56 1.86 1.45
C SER A 62 2.66 1.26 0.57
N THR A 63 3.11 2.03 -0.41
CA THR A 63 4.28 1.65 -1.21
C THR A 63 5.52 1.58 -0.33
N ASP A 64 5.64 2.47 0.66
CA ASP A 64 6.75 2.45 1.60
C ASP A 64 6.83 1.14 2.38
N TYR A 65 5.69 0.59 2.78
CA TYR A 65 5.66 -0.71 3.43
C TYR A 65 6.20 -1.80 2.51
N LEU A 66 5.74 -1.83 1.25
CA LEU A 66 6.20 -2.84 0.28
C LEU A 66 7.69 -2.73 0.02
N LEU A 67 8.22 -1.51 -0.04
CA LEU A 67 9.63 -1.26 -0.34
C LEU A 67 10.56 -1.40 0.87
N GLY A 68 10.00 -1.68 2.04
CA GLY A 68 10.80 -1.82 3.25
C GLY A 68 11.23 -0.50 3.88
N LYS A 69 10.64 0.62 3.44
CA LYS A 69 10.94 1.95 3.98
C LYS A 69 10.17 2.23 5.25
N SER A 70 9.11 1.48 5.52
CA SER A 70 8.27 1.60 6.70
C SER A 70 7.83 0.21 7.14
N ASP A 71 7.70 -0.01 8.44
CA ASP A 71 7.13 -1.24 8.99
C ASP A 71 5.61 -1.13 9.19
N ALA A 72 5.07 0.07 9.05
CA ALA A 72 3.64 0.31 9.15
C ALA A 72 2.98 0.14 7.79
N ARG A 73 1.99 -0.76 7.70
CA ARG A 73 1.27 -1.03 6.45
C ARG A 73 0.55 0.21 5.94
N ASN A 74 -0.14 0.90 6.85
CA ASN A 74 -0.84 2.15 6.58
C ASN A 74 -0.49 3.09 7.72
N PRO A 75 0.53 3.95 7.55
CA PRO A 75 0.94 4.86 8.62
C PRO A 75 -0.23 5.71 9.07
N GLU A 76 -0.32 5.93 10.39
CA GLU A 76 -1.35 6.79 10.95
C GLU A 76 -1.14 8.21 10.44
N VAL A 77 -2.23 8.84 10.00
CA VAL A 77 -2.19 10.20 9.50
C VAL A 77 -2.25 11.16 10.67
N ASP A 78 -1.24 12.01 10.81
CA ASP A 78 -1.21 13.07 11.82
C ASP A 78 -1.79 14.34 11.20
N PHE A 79 -3.01 14.68 11.59
CA PHE A 79 -3.72 15.85 11.06
C PHE A 79 -3.06 17.16 11.45
N ASP A 80 -2.33 17.18 12.57
CA ASP A 80 -1.63 18.39 13.02
C ASP A 80 -0.42 18.72 12.13
N LYS A 81 0.16 17.72 11.48
CA LYS A 81 1.30 17.86 10.57
C LYS A 81 0.88 18.08 9.13
N LEU A 82 -0.39 17.85 8.80
CA LEU A 82 -0.90 18.01 7.44
C LEU A 82 -1.49 19.39 7.27
N ASP A 83 -1.02 20.11 6.26
CA ASP A 83 -1.55 21.43 5.91
C ASP A 83 -2.76 21.26 4.98
N ILE A 84 -3.88 20.86 5.57
CA ILE A 84 -5.14 20.65 4.84
C ILE A 84 -6.21 21.69 5.19
N GLY A 85 -5.82 22.74 5.94
CA GLY A 85 -6.76 23.78 6.36
C GLY A 85 -7.67 23.38 7.51
N LEU A 86 -7.42 22.24 8.17
CA LEU A 86 -8.18 21.77 9.32
C LEU A 86 -7.29 21.71 10.55
N SER A 87 -7.70 22.37 11.64
CA SER A 87 -7.04 22.20 12.93
C SER A 87 -7.59 20.95 13.62
N SER A 88 -6.82 20.38 14.55
CA SER A 88 -7.27 19.30 15.42
C SER A 88 -8.61 19.59 16.07
N LYS A 89 -8.76 20.80 16.60
CA LYS A 89 -9.98 21.23 17.26
C LYS A 89 -11.19 21.21 16.33
N THR A 90 -11.01 21.68 15.09
CA THR A 90 -12.07 21.65 14.08
C THR A 90 -12.43 20.22 13.73
N TYR A 91 -11.43 19.35 13.58
CA TYR A 91 -11.65 17.94 13.30
C TYR A 91 -12.46 17.26 14.41
N GLU A 92 -12.17 17.55 15.67
CA GLU A 92 -12.87 16.97 16.81
C GLU A 92 -14.36 17.36 16.88
N THR A 93 -14.73 18.49 16.28
CA THR A 93 -16.14 18.93 16.25
C THR A 93 -16.95 18.27 15.14
N LEU A 94 -16.31 17.51 14.26
CA LEU A 94 -16.99 16.82 13.17
C LEU A 94 -17.73 15.58 13.67
N THR A 95 -18.74 15.17 12.91
CA THR A 95 -19.43 13.89 13.17
C THR A 95 -18.49 12.74 12.84
N ASP A 96 -18.78 11.55 13.37
CA ASP A 96 -17.98 10.35 13.09
C ASP A 96 -17.97 10.02 11.60
N SER A 97 -19.10 10.23 10.91
CA SER A 97 -19.18 10.02 9.47
C SER A 97 -18.27 10.99 8.71
N GLN A 98 -18.28 12.26 9.11
CA GLN A 98 -17.42 13.28 8.49
C GLN A 98 -15.94 13.00 8.74
N LYS A 99 -15.59 12.60 9.96
CA LYS A 99 -14.21 12.20 10.31
C LYS A 99 -13.73 11.04 9.44
N LYS A 100 -14.58 10.05 9.23
CA LYS A 100 -14.27 8.90 8.38
C LYS A 100 -14.00 9.31 6.94
N GLN A 101 -14.81 10.20 6.39
CA GLN A 101 -14.65 10.66 5.01
C GLN A 101 -13.36 11.44 4.82
N ILE A 102 -13.04 12.34 5.75
CA ILE A 102 -11.80 13.14 5.71
C ILE A 102 -10.57 12.21 5.81
N LYS A 103 -10.60 11.30 6.76
CA LYS A 103 -9.50 10.34 6.96
C LYS A 103 -9.28 9.47 5.72
N LYS A 104 -10.35 9.03 5.07
CA LYS A 104 -10.28 8.26 3.84
C LYS A 104 -9.65 9.06 2.70
N LEU A 105 -10.04 10.32 2.53
CA LEU A 105 -9.48 11.20 1.49
C LEU A 105 -7.99 11.44 1.71
N ILE A 106 -7.58 11.73 2.94
CA ILE A 106 -6.17 11.95 3.27
C ILE A 106 -5.35 10.69 3.04
N THR A 107 -5.89 9.51 3.44
CA THR A 107 -5.21 8.24 3.22
C THR A 107 -5.00 7.97 1.74
N VAL A 108 -5.98 8.25 0.89
CA VAL A 108 -5.86 8.11 -0.57
C VAL A 108 -4.78 9.04 -1.12
N ILE A 109 -4.76 10.30 -0.69
CA ILE A 109 -3.75 11.27 -1.14
C ILE A 109 -2.34 10.82 -0.73
N VAL A 110 -2.17 10.38 0.51
CA VAL A 110 -0.87 9.93 1.02
C VAL A 110 -0.39 8.66 0.32
N ASN A 111 -1.29 7.74 0.00
CA ASN A 111 -0.93 6.47 -0.64
C ASN A 111 -0.65 6.61 -2.14
N VAL A 112 -1.09 7.67 -2.78
CA VAL A 112 -0.86 7.92 -4.21
C VAL A 112 0.50 8.57 -4.45
N ASP A 113 1.03 9.24 -3.46
CA ASP A 113 2.36 9.81 -3.51
C ASP A 113 3.42 8.72 -3.38
#